data_1046d18b1b031aeca4c6a420062f44d7
#
_entry.id   1046d18b1b031aeca4c6a420062f44d7
#
_cell.length_a   1.000
_cell.length_b   1.000
_cell.length_c   1.000
_cell.angle_alpha   90.00
_cell.angle_beta   90.00
_cell.angle_gamma   90.00
#
_symmetry.space_group_name_H-M   'P 1'
#
loop_
_entity.id
_entity.type
_entity.pdbx_description
1 polymer ?
#
loop_
_entity_poly.entity_id
_entity_poly.type
_entity_poly.pdbx_seq_one_letter_code
_entity_poly.pdbx_strand_id
1 'polypeptide(L)'
;MDDPAKPRNRPEVTTERARYEFLTTDLEVCFTLAKLVAERIRLNDREVAKQALVKAERGYDTIRRFLTDVRNTEHRKEIETKLNQLRTSLDALEGQLKS
;
A
#
# COMPACT_ATOMS: atom_id res chain seq x y z
N MET A 1 -21.51 -30.16 8.43
CA MET A 1 -21.24 -29.78 8.01
C MET A 1 -21.10 -28.97 7.67
N ASP A 2 -21.13 -28.94 7.41
CA ASP A 2 -20.95 -28.37 6.92
C ASP A 2 -21.01 -27.51 6.63
N ASP A 3 -21.28 -27.01 7.09
CA ASP A 3 -21.41 -26.41 6.36
C ASP A 3 -20.73 -25.79 5.70
N PRO A 4 -20.45 -26.04 5.66
CA PRO A 4 -19.38 -25.71 4.77
C PRO A 4 -19.70 -24.70 3.75
N ALA A 5 -20.84 -24.68 3.42
CA ALA A 5 -21.24 -23.83 2.31
C ALA A 5 -21.26 -22.38 2.65
N LYS A 6 -21.21 -22.08 3.91
CA LYS A 6 -21.45 -20.74 4.28
C LYS A 6 -20.56 -19.74 3.65
N PRO A 7 -19.26 -19.86 3.74
CA PRO A 7 -18.41 -18.81 3.15
C PRO A 7 -18.54 -18.76 1.66
N ARG A 8 -18.81 -19.89 1.07
CA ARG A 8 -18.90 -19.91 -0.38
C ARG A 8 -20.15 -19.26 -0.90
N ASN A 9 -21.11 -19.05 -0.03
CA ASN A 9 -22.37 -18.47 -0.46
C ASN A 9 -22.22 -17.06 -0.98
N ARG A 10 -21.13 -16.40 -0.61
CA ARG A 10 -20.95 -15.03 -1.03
C ARG A 10 -19.53 -14.78 -1.49
N PRO A 11 -19.11 -15.46 -2.53
CA PRO A 11 -17.74 -15.31 -3.00
C PRO A 11 -17.43 -13.88 -3.43
N GLU A 12 -18.38 -13.20 -4.03
CA GLU A 12 -18.13 -11.84 -4.49
C GLU A 12 -17.93 -10.88 -3.33
N VAL A 13 -18.79 -10.98 -2.32
CA VAL A 13 -18.66 -10.12 -1.16
C VAL A 13 -17.36 -10.41 -0.43
N THR A 14 -17.03 -11.68 -0.27
CA THR A 14 -15.80 -12.09 0.40
C THR A 14 -14.59 -11.58 -0.37
N THR A 15 -14.63 -11.70 -1.70
CA THR A 15 -13.53 -11.26 -2.53
C THR A 15 -13.33 -9.76 -2.44
N GLU A 16 -14.42 -9.01 -2.44
CA GLU A 16 -14.33 -7.56 -2.38
C GLU A 16 -13.74 -7.11 -1.05
N ARG A 17 -14.20 -7.72 0.04
CA ARG A 17 -13.67 -7.39 1.36
C ARG A 17 -12.20 -7.78 1.47
N ALA A 18 -11.86 -8.97 1.00
CA ALA A 18 -10.48 -9.42 1.07
C ALA A 18 -9.57 -8.51 0.28
N ARG A 19 -10.04 -8.06 -0.88
CA ARG A 19 -9.27 -7.15 -1.72
C ARG A 19 -9.05 -5.81 -1.01
N TYR A 20 -10.11 -5.28 -0.42
CA TYR A 20 -9.99 -4.03 0.30
C TYR A 20 -9.01 -4.14 1.47
N GLU A 21 -9.12 -5.23 2.24
CA GLU A 21 -8.24 -5.43 3.39
C GLU A 21 -6.80 -5.63 2.95
N PHE A 22 -6.61 -6.35 1.86
CA PHE A 22 -5.26 -6.55 1.33
C PHE A 22 -4.62 -5.21 0.96
N LEU A 23 -5.37 -4.37 0.25
CA LEU A 23 -4.82 -3.10 -0.19
C LEU A 23 -4.58 -2.14 0.95
N THR A 24 -5.49 -2.12 1.94
CA THR A 24 -5.28 -1.22 3.08
C THR A 24 -4.09 -1.68 3.93
N THR A 25 -3.89 -2.98 4.06
CA THR A 25 -2.74 -3.51 4.78
C THR A 25 -1.45 -3.16 4.04
N ASP A 26 -1.45 -3.33 2.72
CA ASP A 26 -0.29 -2.96 1.92
C ASP A 26 0.03 -1.47 2.03
N LEU A 27 -1.01 -0.64 2.07
CA LEU A 27 -0.80 0.79 2.26
C LEU A 27 -0.10 1.06 3.59
N GLU A 28 -0.54 0.40 4.65
CA GLU A 28 0.09 0.57 5.97
C GLU A 28 1.56 0.18 5.93
N VAL A 29 1.86 -0.92 5.25
CA VAL A 29 3.24 -1.36 5.11
C VAL A 29 4.04 -0.31 4.35
N CYS A 30 3.48 0.24 3.28
CA CYS A 30 4.18 1.25 2.49
C CYS A 30 4.43 2.51 3.31
N PHE A 31 3.47 2.95 4.12
CA PHE A 31 3.69 4.12 4.96
C PHE A 31 4.74 3.84 6.02
N THR A 32 4.77 2.63 6.55
CA THR A 32 5.81 2.24 7.50
C THR A 32 7.18 2.27 6.84
N LEU A 33 7.27 1.76 5.61
CA LEU A 33 8.52 1.82 4.86
C LEU A 33 8.95 3.25 4.60
N ALA A 34 8.00 4.13 4.29
CA ALA A 34 8.33 5.54 4.06
C ALA A 34 8.92 6.16 5.32
N LYS A 35 8.36 5.82 6.48
CA LYS A 35 8.91 6.32 7.73
C LYS A 35 10.33 5.80 7.95
N LEU A 36 10.55 4.55 7.61
CA LEU A 36 11.89 3.97 7.74
C LEU A 36 12.87 4.68 6.83
N VAL A 37 12.45 4.99 5.60
CA VAL A 37 13.33 5.73 4.69
C VAL A 37 13.71 7.08 5.30
N ALA A 38 12.72 7.81 5.81
CA ALA A 38 12.98 9.12 6.40
C ALA A 38 13.96 9.01 7.57
N GLU A 39 13.78 8.00 8.39
CA GLU A 39 14.63 7.82 9.55
C GLU A 39 16.06 7.46 9.14
N ARG A 40 16.21 6.60 8.15
CA ARG A 40 17.53 6.21 7.70
C ARG A 40 18.25 7.36 7.02
N ILE A 41 17.52 8.21 6.32
CA ILE A 41 18.14 9.42 5.76
C ILE A 41 18.66 10.29 6.90
N ARG A 42 17.87 10.46 7.95
CA ARG A 42 18.26 11.30 9.07
C ARG A 42 19.49 10.75 9.76
N LEU A 43 19.61 9.41 9.80
CA LEU A 43 20.77 8.74 10.42
C LEU A 43 21.93 8.59 9.44
N ASN A 44 21.81 9.15 8.25
CA ASN A 44 22.83 9.08 7.22
C ASN A 44 23.12 7.65 6.76
N ASP A 45 22.13 6.80 6.82
CA ASP A 45 22.21 5.41 6.35
C ASP A 45 21.51 5.35 4.99
N ARG A 46 22.19 5.87 3.98
CA ARG A 46 21.56 6.04 2.67
C ARG A 46 21.32 4.71 1.97
N GLU A 47 22.15 3.72 2.23
CA GLU A 47 21.98 2.43 1.58
C GLU A 47 20.70 1.74 1.99
N VAL A 48 20.44 1.68 3.31
CA VAL A 48 19.21 1.08 3.80
C VAL A 48 18.01 1.94 3.37
N ALA A 49 18.18 3.26 3.37
CA ALA A 49 17.11 4.14 2.92
C ALA A 49 16.70 3.84 1.49
N LYS A 50 17.68 3.66 0.60
CA LYS A 50 17.39 3.35 -0.79
C LYS A 50 16.68 2.02 -0.95
N GLN A 51 17.11 1.01 -0.18
CA GLN A 51 16.48 -0.31 -0.25
C GLN A 51 15.02 -0.24 0.21
N ALA A 52 14.78 0.49 1.29
CA ALA A 52 13.41 0.62 1.79
C ALA A 52 12.55 1.41 0.82
N LEU A 53 13.12 2.42 0.18
CA LEU A 53 12.38 3.20 -0.81
C LEU A 53 11.96 2.34 -1.99
N VAL A 54 12.85 1.48 -2.48
CA VAL A 54 12.52 0.57 -3.58
C VAL A 54 11.34 -0.31 -3.19
N LYS A 55 11.34 -0.83 -1.97
CA LYS A 55 10.25 -1.68 -1.52
C LYS A 55 8.94 -0.91 -1.43
N ALA A 56 8.99 0.34 -0.95
CA ALA A 56 7.79 1.16 -0.86
C ALA A 56 7.25 1.50 -2.25
N GLU A 57 8.13 1.77 -3.21
CA GLU A 57 7.71 2.05 -4.58
C GLU A 57 7.03 0.84 -5.20
N ARG A 58 7.57 -0.35 -4.95
CA ARG A 58 6.96 -1.57 -5.47
C ARG A 58 5.58 -1.79 -4.87
N GLY A 59 5.44 -1.53 -3.58
CA GLY A 59 4.14 -1.64 -2.93
C GLY A 59 3.15 -0.64 -3.49
N TYR A 60 3.59 0.59 -3.72
CA TYR A 60 2.74 1.61 -4.33
C TYR A 60 2.24 1.13 -5.70
N ASP A 61 3.13 0.63 -6.53
CA ASP A 61 2.76 0.17 -7.87
C ASP A 61 1.77 -1.00 -7.80
N THR A 62 1.98 -1.91 -6.87
CA THR A 62 1.11 -3.06 -6.70
C THR A 62 -0.29 -2.60 -6.31
N ILE A 63 -0.39 -1.70 -5.34
CA ILE A 63 -1.69 -1.21 -4.89
C ILE A 63 -2.40 -0.49 -6.04
N ARG A 64 -1.67 0.33 -6.77
CA ARG A 64 -2.24 1.07 -7.89
C ARG A 64 -2.80 0.14 -8.95
N ARG A 65 -2.08 -0.95 -9.22
CA ARG A 65 -2.52 -1.92 -10.20
C ARG A 65 -3.81 -2.60 -9.78
N PHE A 66 -3.90 -3.01 -8.52
CA PHE A 66 -5.08 -3.73 -8.06
C PHE A 66 -6.24 -2.81 -7.68
N LEU A 67 -5.99 -1.51 -7.59
CA LEU A 67 -7.04 -0.57 -7.25
C LEU A 67 -8.17 -0.59 -8.27
N THR A 68 -7.85 -0.84 -9.53
CA THR A 68 -8.87 -0.88 -10.59
C THR A 68 -9.86 -2.01 -10.37
N ASP A 69 -9.50 -3.01 -9.56
CA ASP A 69 -10.40 -4.12 -9.27
C ASP A 69 -11.33 -3.83 -8.10
N VAL A 70 -11.13 -2.74 -7.40
CA VAL A 70 -11.99 -2.37 -6.27
C VAL A 70 -13.27 -1.77 -6.82
N ARG A 71 -14.40 -2.41 -6.54
CA ARG A 71 -15.68 -1.97 -7.10
C ARG A 71 -16.41 -0.99 -6.20
N ASN A 72 -16.21 -1.10 -4.89
CA ASN A 72 -16.86 -0.18 -3.96
C ASN A 72 -16.26 1.20 -4.13
N THR A 73 -17.10 2.16 -4.48
CA THR A 73 -16.64 3.51 -4.81
C THR A 73 -16.00 4.20 -3.61
N GLU A 74 -16.57 4.00 -2.43
CA GLU A 74 -16.02 4.63 -1.23
C GLU A 74 -14.68 4.04 -0.85
N HIS A 75 -14.57 2.71 -0.95
CA HIS A 75 -13.29 2.06 -0.67
C HIS A 75 -12.23 2.53 -1.66
N ARG A 76 -12.61 2.65 -2.93
CA ARG A 76 -11.67 3.10 -3.94
C ARG A 76 -11.18 4.51 -3.66
N LYS A 77 -12.10 5.40 -3.32
CA LYS A 77 -11.72 6.78 -3.02
C LYS A 77 -10.79 6.87 -1.82
N GLU A 78 -11.09 6.08 -0.81
CA GLU A 78 -10.26 6.05 0.40
C GLU A 78 -8.84 5.63 0.06
N ILE A 79 -8.71 4.56 -0.71
CA ILE A 79 -7.41 4.05 -1.10
C ILE A 79 -6.69 5.04 -2.00
N GLU A 80 -7.41 5.65 -2.94
CA GLU A 80 -6.80 6.64 -3.83
C GLU A 80 -6.25 7.83 -3.06
N THR A 81 -6.99 8.30 -2.06
CA THR A 81 -6.54 9.41 -1.25
C THR A 81 -5.23 9.06 -0.54
N LYS A 82 -5.18 7.86 0.04
CA LYS A 82 -3.99 7.43 0.75
C LYS A 82 -2.83 7.18 -0.21
N LEU A 83 -3.12 6.66 -1.40
CA LEU A 83 -2.07 6.48 -2.41
C LEU A 83 -1.47 7.81 -2.83
N ASN A 84 -2.30 8.83 -2.96
CA ASN A 84 -1.79 10.15 -3.33
C ASN A 84 -0.90 10.71 -2.22
N GLN A 85 -1.28 10.51 -0.97
CA GLN A 85 -0.46 10.93 0.15
C GLN A 85 0.87 10.18 0.15
N LEU A 86 0.81 8.88 -0.10
CA LEU A 86 2.01 8.07 -0.16
C LEU A 86 2.92 8.53 -1.29
N ARG A 87 2.33 8.80 -2.47
CA ARG A 87 3.12 9.26 -3.61
C ARG A 87 3.88 10.54 -3.28
N THR A 88 3.18 11.47 -2.64
CA THR A 88 3.82 12.72 -2.25
C THR A 88 4.99 12.48 -1.31
N SER A 89 4.80 11.59 -0.33
CA SER A 89 5.85 11.27 0.62
C SER A 89 7.05 10.62 -0.06
N LEU A 90 6.78 9.65 -0.94
CA LEU A 90 7.87 8.94 -1.61
C LEU A 90 8.65 9.85 -2.53
N ASP A 91 7.96 10.77 -3.22
CA ASP A 91 8.65 11.73 -4.09
C ASP A 91 9.56 12.63 -3.29
N ALA A 92 9.09 13.10 -2.15
CA ALA A 92 9.91 13.95 -1.30
C ALA A 92 11.15 13.22 -0.81
N LEU A 93 10.98 11.97 -0.41
CA LEU A 93 12.11 11.17 0.09
C LEU A 93 13.10 10.87 -1.01
N GLU A 94 12.58 10.58 -2.20
CA GLU A 94 13.46 10.36 -3.35
C GLU A 94 14.31 11.59 -3.64
N GLY A 95 13.69 12.76 -3.56
CA GLY A 95 14.42 14.02 -3.74
C GLY A 95 15.51 14.18 -2.72
N GLN A 96 15.25 13.82 -1.47
CA GLN A 96 16.27 13.93 -0.43
C GLN A 96 17.43 12.98 -0.68
N LEU A 97 17.14 11.78 -1.20
CA LEU A 97 18.20 10.84 -1.48
C LEU A 97 19.05 11.22 -2.66
N LYS A 98 18.50 12.03 -3.58
CA LYS A 98 19.25 12.48 -4.75
C LYS A 98 20.10 13.72 -4.48
N SER A 99 19.82 14.43 -3.43
CA SER A 99 20.56 15.66 -3.13
C SER A 99 21.80 15.44 -2.24
#